data_f9a467d841d098e653564d6afcae8208
#
_entry.id   f9a467d841d098e653564d6afcae8208
#
_cell.length_a   1.000
_cell.length_b   1.000
_cell.length_c   1.000
_cell.angle_alpha   90.00
_cell.angle_beta   90.00
_cell.angle_gamma   90.00
#
_symmetry.space_group_name_H-M   'P 1'
#
loop_
_entity.id
_entity.type
_entity.pdbx_description
1 polymer ?
#
loop_
_entity_poly.entity_id
_entity_poly.type
_entity_poly.pdbx_seq_one_letter_code
_entity_poly.pdbx_strand_id
1 'polypeptide(L)'
;VIKNRNNRKVVLFGAGTISPKTARKIDKYAFIVDNNPNLWNCEQDGKDVLKPDVIKNNSSKYFLIICTTSFIEVSEQLIDYGYIPDKDFIVRPILNDLRVISDLEHHSTKLLFTSGVPENDNKKYGGGIYELILKGHSWEYRKVYSGICYGLIEYNDNYIIVDDNRGIVELDKNYNILRTKKLAKATRGHGIGYSHKYNKFYIVASYMDEVLVFDKDFNQIDNIKLSNKFEREGSPAHHMNDLCVVGDSLYVTMFSYTGNWKKDVFDGVVLEIDLTTNLENGVVVSDLWMPHNICFLDGSITVLDSLRGELKTNNARAIGKFPAFTRGLDFDGIYYYVGQSRNRNYSKNLGLSLNISIDTAIIIFDPITKASRTIHFPQKLSEIHSILVIED
;
A
#
# COMPACT_ATOMS: atom_id res chain seq x y z
N VAL A 1 18.23 1.40 -23.48
CA VAL A 1 17.82 2.54 -24.35
C VAL A 1 18.98 3.51 -24.53
N ILE A 2 19.70 3.89 -23.49
CA ILE A 2 20.89 4.75 -23.61
C ILE A 2 22.08 4.03 -24.31
N LYS A 3 22.10 2.70 -24.36
CA LYS A 3 23.10 1.92 -25.11
C LYS A 3 23.11 2.20 -26.61
N ASN A 4 22.00 2.69 -27.19
CA ASN A 4 21.86 2.97 -28.63
C ASN A 4 22.32 4.38 -29.04
N ARG A 5 22.89 5.18 -28.14
CA ARG A 5 23.34 6.54 -28.48
C ARG A 5 24.60 6.58 -29.40
N ASN A 6 25.25 5.44 -29.63
CA ASN A 6 26.39 5.31 -30.56
C ASN A 6 27.44 6.44 -30.46
N ASN A 7 27.95 6.73 -29.26
CA ASN A 7 28.87 7.82 -28.95
C ASN A 7 28.37 9.24 -29.21
N ARG A 8 27.08 9.44 -29.53
CA ARG A 8 26.48 10.75 -29.71
C ARG A 8 26.36 11.52 -28.39
N LYS A 9 26.40 12.85 -28.46
CA LYS A 9 26.16 13.71 -27.29
C LYS A 9 24.67 13.72 -26.97
N VAL A 10 24.32 13.53 -25.70
CA VAL A 10 22.92 13.64 -25.25
C VAL A 10 22.56 15.11 -25.13
N VAL A 11 21.37 15.48 -25.60
CA VAL A 11 20.79 16.81 -25.49
C VAL A 11 19.39 16.68 -24.91
N LEU A 12 19.02 17.56 -23.96
CA LEU A 12 17.68 17.59 -23.43
C LEU A 12 16.85 18.60 -24.23
N PHE A 13 15.63 18.23 -24.62
CA PHE A 13 14.67 19.13 -25.26
C PHE A 13 13.58 19.51 -24.27
N GLY A 14 13.54 20.78 -23.89
CA GLY A 14 12.65 21.35 -22.88
C GLY A 14 13.40 21.77 -21.61
N ALA A 15 13.41 23.07 -21.31
CA ALA A 15 14.07 23.65 -20.15
C ALA A 15 13.13 23.85 -18.95
N GLY A 16 11.97 23.20 -18.93
CA GLY A 16 11.01 23.23 -17.83
C GLY A 16 11.41 22.37 -16.63
N THR A 17 10.48 22.19 -15.69
CA THR A 17 10.69 21.47 -14.42
C THR A 17 11.03 19.97 -14.56
N ILE A 18 10.80 19.39 -15.75
CA ILE A 18 11.11 17.97 -16.04
C ILE A 18 12.59 17.76 -16.35
N SER A 19 13.24 18.75 -16.97
CA SER A 19 14.63 18.67 -17.40
C SER A 19 15.62 18.42 -16.25
N PRO A 20 15.59 19.16 -15.13
CA PRO A 20 16.49 18.93 -14.00
C PRO A 20 16.32 17.53 -13.39
N LYS A 21 15.07 17.05 -13.32
CA LYS A 21 14.78 15.68 -12.83
C LYS A 21 15.34 14.59 -13.76
N THR A 22 15.38 14.86 -15.06
CA THR A 22 15.97 13.97 -16.05
C THR A 22 17.50 14.02 -16.02
N ALA A 23 18.06 15.22 -15.90
CA ALA A 23 19.50 15.46 -15.81
C ALA A 23 20.16 14.66 -14.68
N ARG A 24 19.50 14.57 -13.53
CA ARG A 24 19.97 13.79 -12.36
C ARG A 24 20.05 12.27 -12.60
N LYS A 25 19.34 11.75 -13.62
CA LYS A 25 19.28 10.31 -13.95
C LYS A 25 20.20 9.90 -15.09
N ILE A 26 20.90 10.84 -15.67
CA ILE A 26 21.84 10.61 -16.79
C ILE A 26 23.22 11.15 -16.42
N ASP A 27 24.27 10.37 -16.70
CA ASP A 27 25.63 10.70 -16.28
C ASP A 27 26.16 12.01 -16.89
N LYS A 28 25.85 12.26 -18.17
CA LYS A 28 26.32 13.44 -18.90
C LYS A 28 25.34 13.82 -20.02
N TYR A 29 25.06 15.10 -20.15
CA TYR A 29 24.42 15.71 -21.32
C TYR A 29 25.18 16.99 -21.73
N ALA A 30 25.03 17.39 -22.99
CA ALA A 30 25.84 18.49 -23.56
C ALA A 30 25.24 19.85 -23.24
N PHE A 31 23.96 20.04 -23.55
CA PHE A 31 23.20 21.29 -23.38
C PHE A 31 21.72 20.98 -23.42
N ILE A 32 20.91 22.01 -23.21
CA ILE A 32 19.44 21.97 -23.29
C ILE A 32 19.00 22.78 -24.53
N VAL A 33 17.94 22.37 -25.20
CA VAL A 33 17.25 23.19 -26.21
C VAL A 33 15.80 23.41 -25.80
N ASP A 34 15.25 24.60 -26.10
CA ASP A 34 13.86 24.93 -25.81
C ASP A 34 13.25 25.80 -26.91
N ASN A 35 11.95 25.60 -27.19
CA ASN A 35 11.22 26.42 -28.17
C ASN A 35 10.85 27.83 -27.63
N ASN A 36 10.90 28.03 -26.31
CA ASN A 36 10.60 29.33 -25.72
C ASN A 36 11.79 30.28 -25.87
N PRO A 37 11.67 31.36 -26.67
CA PRO A 37 12.77 32.32 -26.88
C PRO A 37 13.27 33.01 -25.61
N ASN A 38 12.39 33.14 -24.60
CA ASN A 38 12.74 33.79 -23.33
C ASN A 38 13.73 32.98 -22.49
N LEU A 39 13.93 31.71 -22.81
CA LEU A 39 14.85 30.81 -22.11
C LEU A 39 16.22 30.71 -22.84
N TRP A 40 16.34 31.23 -24.03
CA TRP A 40 17.59 31.14 -24.79
C TRP A 40 18.70 31.94 -24.15
N ASN A 41 19.90 31.40 -24.20
CA ASN A 41 21.10 31.95 -23.57
C ASN A 41 21.02 32.06 -22.04
N CYS A 42 20.00 31.44 -21.41
CA CYS A 42 19.98 31.22 -19.98
C CYS A 42 20.78 29.95 -19.65
N GLU A 43 21.20 29.85 -18.39
CA GLU A 43 21.81 28.63 -17.86
C GLU A 43 20.84 27.86 -16.98
N GLN A 44 20.79 26.56 -17.12
CA GLN A 44 20.03 25.64 -16.24
C GLN A 44 20.88 24.45 -15.88
N ASP A 45 21.06 24.18 -14.58
CA ASP A 45 21.89 23.11 -14.04
C ASP A 45 23.34 23.13 -14.59
N GLY A 46 23.93 24.31 -14.76
CA GLY A 46 25.27 24.50 -15.29
C GLY A 46 25.39 24.20 -16.79
N LYS A 47 24.28 24.28 -17.55
CA LYS A 47 24.25 24.06 -19.00
C LYS A 47 23.45 25.14 -19.71
N ASP A 48 23.94 25.52 -20.87
CA ASP A 48 23.27 26.49 -21.73
C ASP A 48 21.94 25.98 -22.24
N VAL A 49 20.93 26.86 -22.27
CA VAL A 49 19.66 26.65 -22.96
C VAL A 49 19.75 27.32 -24.33
N LEU A 50 19.75 26.53 -25.39
CA LEU A 50 19.94 26.99 -26.76
C LEU A 50 18.67 26.93 -27.58
N LYS A 51 18.67 27.65 -28.70
CA LYS A 51 17.63 27.58 -29.73
C LYS A 51 17.66 26.18 -30.38
N PRO A 52 16.51 25.53 -30.68
CA PRO A 52 16.47 24.22 -31.32
C PRO A 52 17.17 24.13 -32.68
N ASP A 53 17.34 25.21 -33.41
CA ASP A 53 18.03 25.19 -34.71
C ASP A 53 19.44 24.59 -34.65
N VAL A 54 20.10 24.59 -33.47
CA VAL A 54 21.47 24.05 -33.31
C VAL A 54 21.52 22.54 -33.47
N ILE A 55 20.41 21.87 -33.32
CA ILE A 55 20.32 20.40 -33.50
C ILE A 55 19.79 20.00 -34.88
N LYS A 56 19.26 20.93 -35.69
CA LYS A 56 18.67 20.67 -37.00
C LYS A 56 19.68 19.97 -37.92
N ASN A 57 19.28 18.86 -38.57
CA ASN A 57 20.10 18.03 -39.46
C ASN A 57 21.40 17.46 -38.83
N ASN A 58 21.38 17.31 -37.49
CA ASN A 58 22.53 16.82 -36.73
C ASN A 58 22.23 15.48 -35.98
N SER A 59 21.37 14.64 -36.51
CA SER A 59 20.98 13.36 -35.88
C SER A 59 22.14 12.38 -35.67
N SER A 60 23.18 12.48 -36.50
CA SER A 60 24.43 11.68 -36.32
C SER A 60 25.26 12.13 -35.10
N LYS A 61 25.13 13.40 -34.69
CA LYS A 61 25.92 14.02 -33.63
C LYS A 61 25.23 14.01 -32.26
N TYR A 62 23.90 14.13 -32.27
CA TYR A 62 23.09 14.28 -31.07
C TYR A 62 22.07 13.16 -30.91
N PHE A 63 21.87 12.74 -29.67
CA PHE A 63 20.76 11.93 -29.24
C PHE A 63 19.90 12.78 -28.29
N LEU A 64 18.60 12.86 -28.54
CA LEU A 64 17.72 13.76 -27.77
C LEU A 64 16.83 13.00 -26.79
N ILE A 65 16.60 13.68 -25.66
CA ILE A 65 15.62 13.24 -24.66
C ILE A 65 14.61 14.39 -24.53
N ILE A 66 13.36 14.15 -24.93
CA ILE A 66 12.30 15.16 -24.81
C ILE A 66 11.84 15.23 -23.34
N CYS A 67 11.93 16.42 -22.75
CA CYS A 67 11.67 16.70 -21.34
C CYS A 67 10.54 17.76 -21.15
N THR A 68 9.55 17.74 -22.04
CA THR A 68 8.40 18.67 -22.00
C THR A 68 7.09 17.91 -22.08
N THR A 69 6.00 18.53 -21.61
CA THR A 69 4.64 18.02 -21.78
C THR A 69 4.14 18.15 -23.23
N SER A 70 4.69 19.08 -24.00
CA SER A 70 4.43 19.25 -25.45
C SER A 70 5.27 18.28 -26.27
N PHE A 71 5.34 17.03 -25.86
CA PHE A 71 6.22 16.03 -26.48
C PHE A 71 5.76 15.62 -27.87
N ILE A 72 4.48 15.73 -28.20
CA ILE A 72 3.94 15.42 -29.55
C ILE A 72 4.51 16.42 -30.56
N GLU A 73 4.31 17.70 -30.32
CA GLU A 73 4.76 18.80 -31.18
C GLU A 73 6.28 18.80 -31.34
N VAL A 74 7.00 18.53 -30.24
CA VAL A 74 8.46 18.42 -30.26
C VAL A 74 8.92 17.17 -31.02
N SER A 75 8.20 16.08 -30.94
CA SER A 75 8.51 14.87 -31.72
C SER A 75 8.34 15.10 -33.22
N GLU A 76 7.26 15.78 -33.64
CA GLU A 76 7.03 16.18 -35.02
C GLU A 76 8.13 17.12 -35.52
N GLN A 77 8.49 18.14 -34.72
CA GLN A 77 9.61 19.04 -35.04
C GLN A 77 10.94 18.28 -35.21
N LEU A 78 11.22 17.30 -34.36
CA LEU A 78 12.45 16.49 -34.49
C LEU A 78 12.44 15.61 -35.74
N ILE A 79 11.28 15.07 -36.11
CA ILE A 79 11.15 14.32 -37.37
C ILE A 79 11.43 15.25 -38.56
N ASP A 80 10.90 16.47 -38.56
CA ASP A 80 11.19 17.50 -39.57
C ASP A 80 12.67 17.91 -39.60
N TYR A 81 13.36 17.80 -38.47
CA TYR A 81 14.79 18.03 -38.34
C TYR A 81 15.65 16.83 -38.77
N GLY A 82 15.03 15.75 -39.24
CA GLY A 82 15.70 14.55 -39.76
C GLY A 82 16.07 13.52 -38.66
N TYR A 83 15.41 13.56 -37.50
CA TYR A 83 15.58 12.56 -36.44
C TYR A 83 14.52 11.44 -36.56
N ILE A 84 14.94 10.23 -36.22
CA ILE A 84 14.07 9.03 -36.26
C ILE A 84 13.68 8.70 -34.80
N PRO A 85 12.35 8.56 -34.52
CA PRO A 85 11.86 8.12 -33.21
C PRO A 85 12.52 6.81 -32.74
N ASP A 86 12.75 6.68 -31.45
CA ASP A 86 13.39 5.54 -30.75
C ASP A 86 14.84 5.23 -31.17
N LYS A 87 15.30 5.76 -32.30
CA LYS A 87 16.67 5.66 -32.75
C LYS A 87 17.51 6.88 -32.39
N ASP A 88 16.98 8.06 -32.64
CA ASP A 88 17.70 9.32 -32.51
C ASP A 88 17.17 10.20 -31.39
N PHE A 89 15.95 9.98 -30.96
CA PHE A 89 15.37 10.63 -29.80
C PHE A 89 14.36 9.70 -29.08
N ILE A 90 14.10 10.04 -27.83
CA ILE A 90 13.11 9.38 -26.97
C ILE A 90 12.36 10.42 -26.15
N VAL A 91 11.14 10.08 -25.75
CA VAL A 91 10.35 10.89 -24.81
C VAL A 91 10.65 10.43 -23.39
N ARG A 92 11.02 11.34 -22.53
CA ARG A 92 11.37 11.04 -21.13
C ARG A 92 10.30 10.25 -20.36
N PRO A 93 8.99 10.55 -20.47
CA PRO A 93 7.95 9.71 -19.85
C PRO A 93 8.04 8.24 -20.25
N ILE A 94 8.23 7.95 -21.54
CA ILE A 94 8.37 6.57 -22.04
C ILE A 94 9.50 5.82 -21.35
N LEU A 95 10.63 6.47 -21.10
CA LEU A 95 11.75 5.86 -20.37
C LEU A 95 11.37 5.46 -18.94
N ASN A 96 10.65 6.34 -18.25
CA ASN A 96 10.19 6.05 -16.90
C ASN A 96 9.12 4.98 -16.91
N ASP A 97 8.18 5.08 -17.84
CA ASP A 97 7.04 4.15 -17.94
C ASP A 97 7.53 2.73 -18.25
N LEU A 98 8.45 2.56 -19.21
CA LEU A 98 9.04 1.28 -19.53
C LEU A 98 9.83 0.69 -18.34
N ARG A 99 10.54 1.52 -17.60
CA ARG A 99 11.27 1.05 -16.41
C ARG A 99 10.32 0.62 -15.31
N VAL A 100 9.29 1.41 -15.03
CA VAL A 100 8.28 1.10 -14.01
C VAL A 100 7.54 -0.18 -14.36
N ILE A 101 7.12 -0.33 -15.63
CA ILE A 101 6.50 -1.55 -16.12
C ILE A 101 7.46 -2.73 -15.91
N SER A 102 8.72 -2.59 -16.34
CA SER A 102 9.74 -3.63 -16.19
C SER A 102 9.99 -3.99 -14.73
N ASP A 103 10.12 -3.00 -13.86
CA ASP A 103 10.36 -3.21 -12.42
C ASP A 103 9.17 -3.98 -11.78
N LEU A 104 7.92 -3.61 -12.09
CA LEU A 104 6.74 -4.32 -11.60
C LEU A 104 6.56 -5.71 -12.23
N GLU A 105 6.86 -5.88 -13.52
CA GLU A 105 6.76 -7.18 -14.21
C GLU A 105 7.78 -8.19 -13.73
N HIS A 106 8.99 -7.75 -13.37
CA HIS A 106 10.08 -8.60 -12.89
C HIS A 106 10.19 -8.65 -11.37
N HIS A 107 9.30 -7.93 -10.66
CA HIS A 107 9.29 -7.94 -9.20
C HIS A 107 9.05 -9.35 -8.66
N SER A 108 9.84 -9.72 -7.65
CA SER A 108 9.73 -10.99 -6.94
C SER A 108 9.53 -10.72 -5.46
N THR A 109 8.61 -11.42 -4.85
CA THR A 109 8.30 -11.28 -3.41
C THR A 109 7.62 -12.52 -2.90
N LYS A 110 7.70 -12.72 -1.60
CA LYS A 110 6.96 -13.73 -0.88
C LYS A 110 6.16 -13.07 0.22
N LEU A 111 4.90 -13.45 0.36
CA LEU A 111 4.05 -12.88 1.39
C LEU A 111 3.04 -13.90 1.93
N LEU A 112 2.61 -13.65 3.15
CA LEU A 112 1.47 -14.30 3.76
C LEU A 112 0.27 -13.36 3.72
N PHE A 113 -0.92 -13.93 3.57
CA PHE A 113 -2.15 -13.17 3.76
C PHE A 113 -3.22 -14.02 4.44
N THR A 114 -4.11 -13.36 5.17
CA THR A 114 -5.18 -14.01 5.91
C THR A 114 -6.53 -13.85 5.25
N SER A 115 -7.42 -14.84 5.45
CA SER A 115 -8.82 -14.81 5.03
C SER A 115 -9.74 -15.20 6.17
N GLY A 116 -10.73 -14.34 6.45
CA GLY A 116 -11.73 -14.51 7.52
C GLY A 116 -13.05 -15.11 7.07
N VAL A 117 -13.13 -15.68 5.86
CA VAL A 117 -14.31 -16.43 5.43
C VAL A 117 -14.37 -17.79 6.15
N PRO A 118 -15.52 -18.52 6.14
CA PRO A 118 -15.61 -19.80 6.81
C PRO A 118 -14.49 -20.78 6.44
N GLU A 119 -14.03 -21.50 7.43
CA GLU A 119 -13.02 -22.54 7.27
C GLU A 119 -13.48 -23.59 6.25
N ASN A 120 -12.56 -24.07 5.43
CA ASN A 120 -12.81 -25.04 4.38
C ASN A 120 -11.52 -25.83 4.11
N ASP A 121 -11.64 -27.13 3.89
CA ASP A 121 -10.50 -28.03 3.62
C ASP A 121 -9.84 -27.81 2.26
N ASN A 122 -10.44 -27.01 1.37
CA ASN A 122 -9.87 -26.72 0.07
C ASN A 122 -8.60 -25.88 0.20
N LYS A 123 -7.54 -26.30 -0.50
CA LYS A 123 -6.22 -25.64 -0.45
C LYS A 123 -6.14 -24.32 -1.22
N LYS A 124 -7.18 -23.95 -1.99
CA LYS A 124 -7.19 -22.76 -2.85
C LYS A 124 -8.20 -21.68 -2.43
N TYR A 125 -9.11 -21.98 -1.49
CA TYR A 125 -10.11 -21.03 -1.01
C TYR A 125 -10.61 -21.37 0.39
N GLY A 126 -11.48 -20.50 0.94
CA GLY A 126 -11.98 -20.58 2.31
C GLY A 126 -11.09 -19.81 3.29
N GLY A 127 -11.40 -19.87 4.56
CA GLY A 127 -10.65 -19.20 5.61
C GLY A 127 -9.28 -19.83 5.87
N GLY A 128 -8.31 -19.03 6.27
CA GLY A 128 -6.99 -19.50 6.60
C GLY A 128 -5.88 -18.48 6.35
N ILE A 129 -4.64 -18.96 6.40
CA ILE A 129 -3.45 -18.25 5.94
C ILE A 129 -3.03 -18.83 4.59
N TYR A 130 -2.64 -17.98 3.71
CA TYR A 130 -2.13 -18.29 2.39
C TYR A 130 -0.72 -17.74 2.22
N GLU A 131 0.14 -18.54 1.63
CA GLU A 131 1.44 -18.12 1.14
C GLU A 131 1.31 -17.80 -0.36
N LEU A 132 1.75 -16.62 -0.77
CA LEU A 132 1.87 -16.20 -2.15
C LEU A 132 3.35 -16.04 -2.48
N ILE A 133 3.79 -16.65 -3.57
CA ILE A 133 5.13 -16.51 -4.12
C ILE A 133 5.00 -15.89 -5.50
N LEU A 134 5.57 -14.72 -5.68
CA LEU A 134 5.67 -14.01 -6.95
C LEU A 134 7.12 -14.09 -7.46
N LYS A 135 7.29 -14.50 -8.71
CA LYS A 135 8.59 -14.55 -9.41
C LYS A 135 8.43 -13.94 -10.81
N GLY A 136 8.65 -12.64 -10.91
CA GLY A 136 8.44 -11.92 -12.16
C GLY A 136 7.02 -12.09 -12.69
N HIS A 137 6.87 -12.66 -13.89
CA HIS A 137 5.57 -12.86 -14.52
C HIS A 137 4.74 -13.99 -13.93
N SER A 138 5.35 -14.92 -13.19
CA SER A 138 4.70 -16.09 -12.62
C SER A 138 4.40 -15.89 -11.13
N TRP A 139 3.30 -16.45 -10.70
CA TRP A 139 2.93 -16.48 -9.29
C TRP A 139 2.17 -17.74 -8.94
N GLU A 140 2.33 -18.17 -7.70
CA GLU A 140 1.59 -19.27 -7.12
C GLU A 140 1.17 -18.95 -5.69
N TYR A 141 0.09 -19.57 -5.25
CA TYR A 141 -0.35 -19.45 -3.86
C TYR A 141 -0.88 -20.78 -3.35
N ARG A 142 -0.77 -20.97 -2.05
CA ARG A 142 -1.28 -22.16 -1.36
C ARG A 142 -1.77 -21.79 0.03
N LYS A 143 -2.79 -22.48 0.51
CA LYS A 143 -3.19 -22.40 1.90
C LYS A 143 -2.19 -23.16 2.75
N VAL A 144 -1.63 -22.50 3.76
CA VAL A 144 -0.66 -23.07 4.70
C VAL A 144 -1.26 -23.36 6.08
N TYR A 145 -2.38 -22.70 6.40
CA TYR A 145 -3.13 -22.93 7.63
C TYR A 145 -4.63 -22.76 7.35
N SER A 146 -5.48 -23.62 7.98
CA SER A 146 -6.94 -23.57 7.85
C SER A 146 -7.57 -22.98 9.12
N GLY A 147 -8.40 -21.95 8.98
CA GLY A 147 -9.04 -21.25 10.09
C GLY A 147 -9.85 -20.04 9.62
N ILE A 148 -10.45 -19.29 10.51
CA ILE A 148 -11.07 -17.99 10.23
C ILE A 148 -10.10 -16.91 10.70
N CYS A 149 -9.19 -16.50 9.82
CA CYS A 149 -8.01 -15.74 10.18
C CYS A 149 -8.16 -14.24 9.87
N TYR A 150 -7.80 -13.39 10.85
CA TYR A 150 -7.82 -11.94 10.76
C TYR A 150 -6.41 -11.36 10.86
N GLY A 151 -5.99 -10.89 12.03
CA GLY A 151 -4.68 -10.29 12.25
C GLY A 151 -3.53 -11.30 12.13
N LEU A 152 -2.41 -10.84 11.60
CA LEU A 152 -1.18 -11.63 11.41
C LEU A 152 0.02 -10.72 11.65
N ILE A 153 0.97 -11.19 12.47
CA ILE A 153 2.28 -10.55 12.68
C ILE A 153 3.38 -11.58 12.73
N GLU A 154 4.61 -11.15 12.53
CA GLU A 154 5.80 -11.90 12.84
C GLU A 154 6.26 -11.58 14.26
N TYR A 155 6.70 -12.59 15.01
CA TYR A 155 7.20 -12.49 16.36
C TYR A 155 8.22 -13.58 16.67
N ASN A 156 9.47 -13.22 16.98
CA ASN A 156 10.57 -14.15 17.33
C ASN A 156 10.69 -15.32 16.34
N ASP A 157 10.80 -15.02 15.06
CA ASP A 157 10.86 -16.00 13.96
C ASP A 157 9.65 -16.91 13.82
N ASN A 158 8.54 -16.62 14.50
CA ASN A 158 7.26 -17.31 14.38
C ASN A 158 6.19 -16.38 13.82
N TYR A 159 5.03 -16.94 13.48
CA TYR A 159 3.86 -16.17 13.09
C TYR A 159 2.81 -16.24 14.18
N ILE A 160 2.26 -15.09 14.54
CA ILE A 160 1.11 -15.00 15.47
C ILE A 160 -0.10 -14.54 14.67
N ILE A 161 -1.19 -15.29 14.80
CA ILE A 161 -2.45 -14.99 14.12
C ILE A 161 -3.61 -14.91 15.12
N VAL A 162 -4.63 -14.19 14.72
CA VAL A 162 -5.93 -14.21 15.39
C VAL A 162 -6.91 -15.06 14.56
N ASP A 163 -7.34 -16.18 15.12
CA ASP A 163 -8.29 -17.12 14.54
C ASP A 163 -9.60 -17.08 15.36
N ASP A 164 -10.72 -16.80 14.70
CA ASP A 164 -12.03 -16.63 15.38
C ASP A 164 -12.46 -17.89 16.17
N ASN A 165 -12.06 -19.09 15.70
CA ASN A 165 -12.38 -20.35 16.36
C ASN A 165 -11.38 -20.74 17.46
N ARG A 166 -10.08 -20.49 17.22
CA ARG A 166 -8.97 -20.95 18.09
C ARG A 166 -8.42 -19.87 19.00
N GLY A 167 -8.68 -18.59 18.69
CA GLY A 167 -8.15 -17.43 19.41
C GLY A 167 -6.77 -17.02 18.90
N ILE A 168 -5.82 -16.80 19.79
CA ILE A 168 -4.43 -16.52 19.44
C ILE A 168 -3.75 -17.84 19.08
N VAL A 169 -3.10 -17.90 17.93
CA VAL A 169 -2.36 -19.10 17.47
C VAL A 169 -0.95 -18.68 17.11
N GLU A 170 0.03 -19.40 17.63
CA GLU A 170 1.43 -19.26 17.25
C GLU A 170 1.83 -20.42 16.32
N LEU A 171 2.44 -20.06 15.18
CA LEU A 171 2.92 -21.01 14.18
C LEU A 171 4.44 -20.86 14.01
N ASP A 172 5.14 -21.99 13.82
CA ASP A 172 6.54 -21.94 13.36
C ASP A 172 6.65 -21.52 11.88
N LYS A 173 7.88 -21.37 11.38
CA LYS A 173 8.15 -21.04 9.96
C LYS A 173 7.69 -22.13 8.96
N ASN A 174 7.37 -23.33 9.44
CA ASN A 174 6.79 -24.43 8.67
C ASN A 174 5.26 -24.48 8.79
N TYR A 175 4.66 -23.48 9.46
CA TYR A 175 3.22 -23.36 9.71
C TYR A 175 2.65 -24.42 10.65
N ASN A 176 3.47 -25.10 11.46
CA ASN A 176 3.00 -25.98 12.52
C ASN A 176 2.53 -25.16 13.72
N ILE A 177 1.42 -25.56 14.33
CA ILE A 177 0.90 -24.94 15.54
C ILE A 177 1.84 -25.25 16.71
N LEU A 178 2.42 -24.22 17.32
CA LEU A 178 3.23 -24.34 18.53
C LEU A 178 2.38 -24.23 19.78
N ARG A 179 1.47 -23.26 19.81
CA ARG A 179 0.52 -23.07 20.91
C ARG A 179 -0.73 -22.31 20.47
N THR A 180 -1.78 -22.44 21.27
CA THR A 180 -3.03 -21.69 21.09
C THR A 180 -3.56 -21.16 22.40
N LYS A 181 -4.27 -20.03 22.36
CA LYS A 181 -4.98 -19.46 23.49
C LYS A 181 -6.35 -18.98 23.06
N LYS A 182 -7.42 -19.65 23.50
CA LYS A 182 -8.77 -19.21 23.19
C LYS A 182 -9.05 -17.80 23.73
N LEU A 183 -9.67 -16.99 22.90
CA LEU A 183 -10.27 -15.71 23.31
C LEU A 183 -11.64 -15.98 23.95
N ALA A 184 -12.11 -15.04 24.78
CA ALA A 184 -13.44 -15.11 25.33
C ALA A 184 -14.50 -15.19 24.23
N LYS A 185 -15.62 -15.83 24.51
CA LYS A 185 -16.73 -15.93 23.56
C LYS A 185 -17.20 -14.53 23.16
N ALA A 186 -17.52 -14.34 21.89
CA ALA A 186 -17.97 -13.07 21.29
C ALA A 186 -16.92 -11.94 21.25
N THR A 187 -15.64 -12.22 21.47
CA THR A 187 -14.56 -11.22 21.31
C THR A 187 -14.45 -10.75 19.85
N ARG A 188 -14.48 -11.68 18.89
CA ARG A 188 -14.13 -11.46 17.49
C ARG A 188 -12.86 -10.63 17.37
N GLY A 189 -11.75 -11.27 17.76
CA GLY A 189 -10.42 -10.64 17.64
C GLY A 189 -10.11 -10.32 16.18
N HIS A 190 -9.58 -9.14 15.92
CA HIS A 190 -9.19 -8.68 14.59
C HIS A 190 -7.69 -8.39 14.53
N GLY A 191 -7.29 -7.11 14.47
CA GLY A 191 -5.89 -6.72 14.42
C GLY A 191 -5.11 -7.16 15.65
N ILE A 192 -3.85 -7.49 15.46
CA ILE A 192 -2.89 -7.85 16.51
C ILE A 192 -1.61 -7.06 16.32
N GLY A 193 -0.99 -6.63 17.42
CA GLY A 193 0.33 -5.99 17.43
C GLY A 193 1.11 -6.41 18.68
N TYR A 194 2.43 -6.25 18.62
CA TYR A 194 3.32 -6.54 19.72
C TYR A 194 4.18 -5.33 20.06
N SER A 195 4.30 -5.04 21.35
CA SER A 195 5.23 -4.06 21.87
C SER A 195 6.48 -4.73 22.43
N HIS A 196 7.61 -4.54 21.76
CA HIS A 196 8.91 -4.97 22.28
C HIS A 196 9.27 -4.25 23.58
N LYS A 197 8.89 -2.96 23.72
CA LYS A 197 9.17 -2.16 24.92
C LYS A 197 8.46 -2.70 26.15
N TYR A 198 7.18 -3.04 26.02
CA TYR A 198 6.34 -3.52 27.12
C TYR A 198 6.26 -5.04 27.22
N ASN A 199 6.79 -5.75 26.22
CA ASN A 199 6.71 -7.20 26.10
C ASN A 199 5.27 -7.74 26.20
N LYS A 200 4.37 -7.10 25.43
CA LYS A 200 2.92 -7.35 25.45
C LYS A 200 2.34 -7.44 24.05
N PHE A 201 1.34 -8.31 23.89
CA PHE A 201 0.48 -8.33 22.71
C PHE A 201 -0.78 -7.50 22.95
N TYR A 202 -1.25 -6.85 21.90
CA TYR A 202 -2.47 -6.07 21.87
C TYR A 202 -3.37 -6.63 20.77
N ILE A 203 -4.65 -6.90 21.07
CA ILE A 203 -5.61 -7.47 20.13
C ILE A 203 -6.88 -6.65 20.14
N VAL A 204 -7.33 -6.21 18.98
CA VAL A 204 -8.63 -5.55 18.84
C VAL A 204 -9.75 -6.55 19.03
N ALA A 205 -10.63 -6.31 19.98
CA ALA A 205 -11.88 -7.03 20.23
C ALA A 205 -13.04 -6.29 19.57
N SER A 206 -13.26 -6.51 18.27
CA SER A 206 -14.21 -5.72 17.45
C SER A 206 -15.65 -5.74 17.94
N TYR A 207 -16.08 -6.81 18.61
CA TYR A 207 -17.44 -6.93 19.14
C TYR A 207 -17.58 -6.37 20.55
N MET A 208 -16.50 -5.94 21.18
CA MET A 208 -16.51 -5.40 22.54
C MET A 208 -16.07 -3.93 22.60
N ASP A 209 -15.61 -3.38 21.48
CA ASP A 209 -15.00 -2.04 21.38
C ASP A 209 -13.84 -1.82 22.39
N GLU A 210 -12.99 -2.84 22.54
CA GLU A 210 -11.85 -2.84 23.46
C GLU A 210 -10.58 -3.31 22.73
N VAL A 211 -9.42 -2.98 23.30
CA VAL A 211 -8.15 -3.63 23.01
C VAL A 211 -7.78 -4.52 24.18
N LEU A 212 -7.66 -5.81 23.95
CA LEU A 212 -7.21 -6.79 24.93
C LEU A 212 -5.70 -6.80 24.99
N VAL A 213 -5.15 -6.88 26.21
CA VAL A 213 -3.71 -6.89 26.48
C VAL A 213 -3.29 -8.23 27.02
N PHE A 214 -2.28 -8.84 26.40
CA PHE A 214 -1.75 -10.15 26.79
C PHE A 214 -0.26 -10.07 27.09
N ASP A 215 0.19 -10.91 28.01
CA ASP A 215 1.61 -11.15 28.21
C ASP A 215 2.20 -12.04 27.10
N LYS A 216 3.52 -12.29 27.13
CA LYS A 216 4.21 -13.15 26.17
C LYS A 216 3.71 -14.60 26.15
N ASP A 217 3.07 -15.06 27.23
CA ASP A 217 2.53 -16.42 27.37
C ASP A 217 1.03 -16.51 27.01
N PHE A 218 0.51 -15.44 26.40
CA PHE A 218 -0.89 -15.26 26.01
C PHE A 218 -1.87 -15.28 27.21
N ASN A 219 -1.45 -14.89 28.39
CA ASN A 219 -2.39 -14.62 29.48
C ASN A 219 -2.92 -13.19 29.32
N GLN A 220 -4.24 -13.05 29.33
CA GLN A 220 -4.84 -11.73 29.33
C GLN A 220 -4.56 -11.06 30.67
N ILE A 221 -3.91 -9.91 30.63
CA ILE A 221 -3.46 -9.16 31.83
C ILE A 221 -4.19 -7.83 32.01
N ASP A 222 -4.77 -7.29 30.92
CA ASP A 222 -5.46 -6.00 30.95
C ASP A 222 -6.41 -5.88 29.75
N ASN A 223 -7.19 -4.78 29.71
CA ASN A 223 -7.94 -4.32 28.55
C ASN A 223 -8.01 -2.79 28.54
N ILE A 224 -8.02 -2.20 27.34
CA ILE A 224 -8.14 -0.77 27.10
C ILE A 224 -9.52 -0.50 26.52
N LYS A 225 -10.37 0.19 27.27
CA LYS A 225 -11.72 0.58 26.84
C LYS A 225 -11.70 2.02 26.36
N LEU A 226 -12.24 2.27 25.17
CA LEU A 226 -12.32 3.61 24.61
C LEU A 226 -13.63 4.33 24.93
N SER A 227 -14.67 3.59 25.24
CA SER A 227 -15.95 4.18 25.66
C SER A 227 -16.82 3.17 26.42
N ASN A 228 -17.84 3.67 27.12
CA ASN A 228 -18.85 2.85 27.79
C ASN A 228 -20.09 2.58 26.92
N LYS A 229 -19.99 2.77 25.61
CA LYS A 229 -21.13 2.59 24.71
C LYS A 229 -21.53 1.13 24.59
N PHE A 230 -20.56 0.23 24.53
CA PHE A 230 -20.84 -1.21 24.47
C PHE A 230 -21.69 -1.68 25.65
N GLU A 231 -21.34 -1.30 26.87
CA GLU A 231 -22.07 -1.67 28.08
C GLU A 231 -23.51 -1.09 28.10
N ARG A 232 -23.68 0.12 27.56
CA ARG A 232 -25.02 0.75 27.49
C ARG A 232 -25.91 0.20 26.41
N GLU A 233 -25.33 -0.17 25.26
CA GLU A 233 -26.09 -0.54 24.06
C GLU A 233 -26.15 -2.06 23.84
N GLY A 234 -25.34 -2.83 24.58
CA GLY A 234 -25.25 -4.29 24.45
C GLY A 234 -24.71 -4.75 23.09
N SER A 235 -24.04 -3.85 22.36
CA SER A 235 -23.52 -4.14 21.04
C SER A 235 -22.38 -3.18 20.65
N PRO A 236 -21.44 -3.61 19.77
CA PRO A 236 -20.33 -2.75 19.35
C PRO A 236 -20.85 -1.48 18.67
N ALA A 237 -20.34 -0.35 19.10
CA ALA A 237 -20.73 0.97 18.65
C ALA A 237 -19.67 1.62 17.73
N HIS A 238 -18.38 1.36 17.98
CA HIS A 238 -17.26 1.94 17.27
C HIS A 238 -16.75 1.05 16.13
N HIS A 239 -16.86 -0.25 16.27
CA HIS A 239 -16.36 -1.27 15.33
C HIS A 239 -14.87 -1.08 15.02
N MET A 240 -14.06 -1.32 16.04
CA MET A 240 -12.60 -1.30 15.91
C MET A 240 -12.12 -2.48 15.07
N ASN A 241 -11.06 -2.29 14.27
CA ASN A 241 -10.61 -3.34 13.37
C ASN A 241 -9.15 -3.70 13.48
N ASP A 242 -8.26 -2.73 13.43
CA ASP A 242 -6.83 -3.01 13.37
C ASP A 242 -6.05 -2.06 14.27
N LEU A 243 -4.80 -2.43 14.54
CA LEU A 243 -3.92 -1.65 15.39
C LEU A 243 -2.46 -1.74 14.94
N CYS A 244 -1.68 -0.74 15.34
CA CYS A 244 -0.24 -0.72 15.18
C CYS A 244 0.41 -0.17 16.46
N VAL A 245 1.50 -0.78 16.91
CA VAL A 245 2.24 -0.35 18.11
C VAL A 245 3.57 0.28 17.70
N VAL A 246 3.82 1.51 18.16
CA VAL A 246 5.06 2.24 17.88
C VAL A 246 5.55 2.93 19.17
N GLY A 247 6.62 2.43 19.75
CA GLY A 247 7.16 2.97 21.00
C GLY A 247 6.16 2.95 22.15
N ASP A 248 5.73 4.11 22.59
CA ASP A 248 4.72 4.31 23.65
C ASP A 248 3.31 4.52 23.13
N SER A 249 3.13 4.50 21.81
CA SER A 249 1.83 4.75 21.19
C SER A 249 1.22 3.47 20.61
N LEU A 250 -0.06 3.31 20.83
CA LEU A 250 -0.92 2.32 20.18
C LEU A 250 -1.91 3.06 19.28
N TYR A 251 -1.84 2.80 17.99
CA TYR A 251 -2.76 3.36 17.00
C TYR A 251 -3.84 2.35 16.67
N VAL A 252 -5.11 2.77 16.70
CA VAL A 252 -6.27 1.89 16.49
C VAL A 252 -7.19 2.47 15.43
N THR A 253 -7.61 1.66 14.46
CA THR A 253 -8.64 2.04 13.48
C THR A 253 -10.04 1.70 13.99
N MET A 254 -11.01 2.58 13.74
CA MET A 254 -12.43 2.33 14.03
C MET A 254 -13.34 2.94 12.95
N PHE A 255 -14.49 2.31 12.73
CA PHE A 255 -15.46 2.75 11.71
C PHE A 255 -16.18 4.04 12.08
N SER A 256 -16.42 4.26 13.35
CA SER A 256 -17.07 5.46 13.85
C SER A 256 -16.51 5.91 15.18
N TYR A 257 -15.95 7.12 15.21
CA TYR A 257 -15.45 7.74 16.43
C TYR A 257 -16.59 8.10 17.39
N THR A 258 -17.71 8.58 16.85
CA THR A 258 -18.90 8.86 17.66
C THR A 258 -19.69 7.60 18.04
N GLY A 259 -19.30 6.42 17.55
CA GLY A 259 -19.94 5.15 17.87
C GLY A 259 -21.34 5.00 17.24
N ASN A 260 -21.52 5.44 16.02
CA ASN A 260 -22.78 5.38 15.28
C ASN A 260 -22.69 4.65 13.93
N TRP A 261 -21.70 3.78 13.75
CA TRP A 261 -21.48 3.11 12.46
C TRP A 261 -22.70 2.28 11.99
N LYS A 262 -23.48 1.72 12.92
CA LYS A 262 -24.72 0.99 12.62
C LYS A 262 -25.83 1.87 12.06
N LYS A 263 -25.71 3.19 12.24
CA LYS A 263 -26.60 4.20 11.67
C LYS A 263 -26.07 4.79 10.37
N ASP A 264 -25.08 4.11 9.74
CA ASP A 264 -24.39 4.54 8.54
C ASP A 264 -23.65 5.90 8.69
N VAL A 265 -23.19 6.20 9.89
CA VAL A 265 -22.31 7.34 10.16
C VAL A 265 -20.88 6.86 10.01
N PHE A 266 -20.19 7.34 8.96
CA PHE A 266 -18.82 7.01 8.63
C PHE A 266 -17.88 8.16 9.03
N ASP A 267 -17.69 8.31 10.32
CA ASP A 267 -16.74 9.24 10.94
C ASP A 267 -15.54 8.47 11.53
N GLY A 268 -15.03 7.52 10.74
CA GLY A 268 -13.93 6.66 11.12
C GLY A 268 -12.65 7.45 11.32
N VAL A 269 -11.81 6.91 12.20
CA VAL A 269 -10.54 7.53 12.60
C VAL A 269 -9.44 6.50 12.80
N VAL A 270 -8.20 6.99 12.85
CA VAL A 270 -7.10 6.39 13.59
C VAL A 270 -6.95 7.14 14.89
N LEU A 271 -7.09 6.44 15.99
CA LEU A 271 -6.94 6.96 17.33
C LEU A 271 -5.57 6.58 17.89
N GLU A 272 -4.88 7.51 18.52
CA GLU A 272 -3.68 7.26 19.31
C GLU A 272 -4.02 7.06 20.78
N ILE A 273 -3.46 6.02 21.39
CA ILE A 273 -3.55 5.69 22.82
C ILE A 273 -2.13 5.69 23.38
N ASP A 274 -1.91 6.41 24.46
CA ASP A 274 -0.67 6.38 25.21
C ASP A 274 -0.60 5.11 26.07
N LEU A 275 0.34 4.23 25.78
CA LEU A 275 0.54 2.96 26.49
C LEU A 275 1.12 3.11 27.89
N THR A 276 1.59 4.29 28.27
CA THR A 276 2.05 4.56 29.65
C THR A 276 0.87 4.80 30.60
N THR A 277 -0.23 5.33 30.05
CA THR A 277 -1.44 5.69 30.81
C THR A 277 -2.67 4.86 30.43
N ASN A 278 -2.64 4.17 29.29
CA ASN A 278 -3.78 3.52 28.65
C ASN A 278 -4.92 4.48 28.31
N LEU A 279 -4.63 5.77 28.12
CA LEU A 279 -5.61 6.80 27.80
C LEU A 279 -5.48 7.25 26.35
N GLU A 280 -6.59 7.74 25.79
CA GLU A 280 -6.64 8.39 24.51
C GLU A 280 -5.74 9.62 24.49
N ASN A 281 -4.84 9.69 23.50
CA ASN A 281 -3.97 10.85 23.26
C ASN A 281 -4.55 11.77 22.18
N GLY A 282 -5.35 11.25 21.27
CA GLY A 282 -6.06 12.01 20.26
C GLY A 282 -6.25 11.30 18.92
N VAL A 283 -6.98 11.96 18.05
CA VAL A 283 -7.23 11.50 16.67
C VAL A 283 -6.08 11.94 15.76
N VAL A 284 -5.42 11.00 15.11
CA VAL A 284 -4.29 11.28 14.20
C VAL A 284 -4.66 11.26 12.72
N VAL A 285 -5.70 10.50 12.35
CA VAL A 285 -6.31 10.54 11.01
C VAL A 285 -7.82 10.51 11.18
N SER A 286 -8.53 11.37 10.48
CA SER A 286 -10.00 11.47 10.53
C SER A 286 -10.62 11.39 9.14
N ASP A 287 -11.96 11.44 9.07
CA ASP A 287 -12.74 11.33 7.83
C ASP A 287 -12.43 10.05 7.04
N LEU A 288 -12.45 8.92 7.74
CA LEU A 288 -12.26 7.61 7.16
C LEU A 288 -13.60 6.87 7.05
N TRP A 289 -13.79 6.13 5.96
CA TRP A 289 -14.98 5.33 5.72
C TRP A 289 -14.66 3.85 5.86
N MET A 290 -15.04 3.26 6.98
CA MET A 290 -14.75 1.86 7.34
C MET A 290 -13.25 1.52 7.26
N PRO A 291 -12.36 2.23 7.96
CA PRO A 291 -10.92 2.01 7.84
C PRO A 291 -10.52 0.61 8.31
N HIS A 292 -9.55 0.04 7.61
CA HIS A 292 -8.86 -1.19 7.99
C HIS A 292 -7.36 -0.98 7.86
N ASN A 293 -6.61 -1.86 8.46
CA ASN A 293 -5.17 -2.00 8.40
C ASN A 293 -4.41 -0.67 8.46
N ILE A 294 -3.55 -0.63 9.42
CA ILE A 294 -2.70 0.52 9.70
C ILE A 294 -1.26 0.04 9.80
N CYS A 295 -0.33 0.77 9.20
CA CYS A 295 1.10 0.58 9.40
C CYS A 295 1.78 1.91 9.65
N PHE A 296 2.91 1.85 10.35
CA PHE A 296 3.75 3.00 10.63
C PHE A 296 5.07 2.84 9.88
N LEU A 297 5.29 3.71 8.90
CA LEU A 297 6.41 3.64 7.97
C LEU A 297 7.03 5.02 7.81
N ASP A 298 8.34 5.11 7.87
CA ASP A 298 9.12 6.35 7.70
C ASP A 298 8.59 7.53 8.54
N GLY A 299 8.20 7.27 9.80
CA GLY A 299 7.65 8.29 10.70
C GLY A 299 6.22 8.72 10.38
N SER A 300 5.54 8.01 9.48
CA SER A 300 4.17 8.31 9.06
C SER A 300 3.24 7.13 9.23
N ILE A 301 2.01 7.42 9.66
CA ILE A 301 0.92 6.44 9.66
C ILE A 301 0.37 6.33 8.23
N THR A 302 0.16 5.09 7.81
CA THR A 302 -0.53 4.76 6.57
C THR A 302 -1.72 3.86 6.89
N VAL A 303 -2.90 4.17 6.34
CA VAL A 303 -4.17 3.50 6.66
C VAL A 303 -5.02 3.31 5.40
N LEU A 304 -5.77 2.22 5.36
CA LEU A 304 -6.76 1.97 4.30
C LEU A 304 -8.11 2.61 4.66
N ASP A 305 -8.54 3.57 3.87
CA ASP A 305 -9.92 4.06 3.83
C ASP A 305 -10.74 3.13 2.92
N SER A 306 -11.20 2.03 3.50
CA SER A 306 -11.59 0.83 2.77
C SER A 306 -12.79 1.00 1.86
N LEU A 307 -13.82 1.73 2.31
CA LEU A 307 -15.03 1.93 1.52
C LEU A 307 -14.78 2.86 0.33
N ARG A 308 -13.87 3.82 0.48
CA ARG A 308 -13.43 4.71 -0.62
C ARG A 308 -12.33 4.08 -1.49
N GLY A 309 -11.74 2.97 -1.04
CA GLY A 309 -10.62 2.30 -1.74
C GLY A 309 -9.35 3.14 -1.75
N GLU A 310 -9.08 3.93 -0.72
CA GLU A 310 -7.96 4.85 -0.66
C GLU A 310 -6.90 4.39 0.34
N LEU A 311 -5.63 4.54 -0.03
CA LEU A 311 -4.50 4.45 0.87
C LEU A 311 -4.14 5.87 1.31
N LYS A 312 -4.28 6.17 2.60
CA LYS A 312 -4.08 7.50 3.18
C LYS A 312 -2.92 7.54 4.16
N THR A 313 -2.28 8.69 4.24
CA THR A 313 -1.25 8.99 5.26
C THR A 313 -1.84 9.80 6.41
N ASN A 314 -1.05 10.04 7.46
CA ASN A 314 -1.41 10.83 8.66
C ASN A 314 -1.91 12.26 8.33
N ASN A 315 -1.60 12.82 7.17
CA ASN A 315 -2.14 14.10 6.71
C ASN A 315 -3.49 13.95 5.99
N ALA A 316 -4.17 12.83 6.15
CA ALA A 316 -5.41 12.44 5.46
C ALA A 316 -5.31 12.48 3.91
N ARG A 317 -4.10 12.58 3.37
CA ARG A 317 -3.84 12.64 1.93
C ARG A 317 -3.88 11.22 1.35
N ALA A 318 -4.71 11.02 0.34
CA ALA A 318 -4.69 9.80 -0.45
C ALA A 318 -3.41 9.73 -1.31
N ILE A 319 -2.62 8.68 -1.12
CA ILE A 319 -1.42 8.38 -1.91
C ILE A 319 -1.68 7.34 -2.99
N GLY A 320 -2.73 6.54 -2.84
CA GLY A 320 -3.23 5.56 -3.81
C GLY A 320 -4.74 5.45 -3.77
N LYS A 321 -5.36 5.03 -4.89
CA LYS A 321 -6.80 4.78 -5.01
C LYS A 321 -7.04 3.51 -5.82
N PHE A 322 -7.87 2.61 -5.29
CA PHE A 322 -8.10 1.28 -5.81
C PHE A 322 -9.59 1.02 -6.03
N PRO A 323 -9.98 0.29 -7.07
CA PRO A 323 -11.39 -0.01 -7.34
C PRO A 323 -11.91 -1.15 -6.44
N ALA A 324 -11.69 -1.05 -5.13
CA ALA A 324 -11.88 -2.18 -4.23
C ALA A 324 -12.32 -1.74 -2.83
N PHE A 325 -12.93 -2.68 -2.10
CA PHE A 325 -12.97 -2.60 -0.65
C PHE A 325 -11.64 -3.12 -0.11
N THR A 326 -10.76 -2.22 0.31
CA THR A 326 -9.37 -2.54 0.65
C THR A 326 -9.24 -3.10 2.06
N ARG A 327 -8.53 -4.23 2.20
CA ARG A 327 -8.14 -4.86 3.47
C ARG A 327 -6.82 -5.60 3.29
N GLY A 328 -6.00 -5.60 4.31
CA GLY A 328 -4.64 -6.13 4.22
C GLY A 328 -3.69 -5.08 3.65
N LEU A 329 -2.66 -4.74 4.40
CA LEU A 329 -1.68 -3.72 4.05
C LEU A 329 -0.33 -4.11 4.60
N ASP A 330 0.69 -4.07 3.74
CA ASP A 330 2.09 -4.10 4.13
C ASP A 330 2.97 -3.36 3.12
N PHE A 331 4.24 -3.17 3.44
CA PHE A 331 5.20 -2.42 2.64
C PHE A 331 6.61 -3.01 2.76
N ASP A 332 7.26 -3.28 1.63
CA ASP A 332 8.62 -3.87 1.58
C ASP A 332 9.75 -2.85 1.49
N GLY A 333 9.45 -1.57 1.70
CA GLY A 333 10.40 -0.47 1.51
C GLY A 333 10.35 0.17 0.12
N ILE A 334 9.66 -0.46 -0.85
CA ILE A 334 9.53 0.01 -2.23
C ILE A 334 8.06 0.06 -2.65
N TYR A 335 7.31 -1.02 -2.44
CA TYR A 335 5.93 -1.20 -2.86
C TYR A 335 5.00 -1.43 -1.69
N TYR A 336 3.79 -0.89 -1.78
CA TYR A 336 2.69 -1.29 -0.91
C TYR A 336 2.00 -2.53 -1.46
N TYR A 337 1.64 -3.43 -0.57
CA TYR A 337 0.80 -4.59 -0.85
C TYR A 337 -0.57 -4.34 -0.24
N VAL A 338 -1.55 -4.12 -1.11
CA VAL A 338 -2.93 -3.79 -0.71
C VAL A 338 -3.86 -4.92 -1.07
N GLY A 339 -4.50 -5.50 -0.09
CA GLY A 339 -5.51 -6.53 -0.31
C GLY A 339 -6.83 -5.93 -0.80
N GLN A 340 -7.41 -6.55 -1.79
CA GLN A 340 -8.71 -6.26 -2.34
C GLN A 340 -9.68 -7.36 -1.91
N SER A 341 -10.67 -7.01 -1.10
CA SER A 341 -11.76 -7.90 -0.71
C SER A 341 -12.99 -7.68 -1.58
N ARG A 342 -13.81 -8.71 -1.77
CA ARG A 342 -15.11 -8.57 -2.42
C ARG A 342 -15.97 -7.57 -1.67
N ASN A 343 -16.38 -6.51 -2.34
CA ASN A 343 -17.21 -5.49 -1.71
C ASN A 343 -18.64 -6.04 -1.47
N ARG A 344 -19.11 -5.93 -0.23
CA ARG A 344 -20.47 -6.28 0.19
C ARG A 344 -21.33 -5.06 0.50
N ASN A 345 -20.76 -3.87 0.36
CA ASN A 345 -21.37 -2.60 0.77
C ASN A 345 -21.75 -1.71 -0.42
N TYR A 346 -22.21 -2.30 -1.53
CA TYR A 346 -22.53 -1.54 -2.76
C TYR A 346 -23.47 -0.36 -2.54
N SER A 347 -24.49 -0.52 -1.71
CA SER A 347 -25.43 0.55 -1.41
C SER A 347 -24.78 1.76 -0.71
N LYS A 348 -23.65 1.55 -0.03
CA LYS A 348 -22.91 2.60 0.67
C LYS A 348 -21.92 3.33 -0.25
N ASN A 349 -21.66 2.78 -1.44
CA ASN A 349 -20.83 3.41 -2.46
C ASN A 349 -21.61 4.32 -3.43
N LEU A 350 -22.91 4.46 -3.25
CA LEU A 350 -23.72 5.36 -4.08
C LEU A 350 -23.20 6.80 -3.94
N GLY A 351 -22.99 7.45 -5.08
CA GLY A 351 -22.45 8.82 -5.15
C GLY A 351 -20.92 8.91 -5.18
N LEU A 352 -20.18 7.80 -5.07
CA LEU A 352 -18.73 7.77 -5.32
C LEU A 352 -18.47 7.63 -6.82
N SER A 353 -17.59 8.46 -7.35
CA SER A 353 -17.08 8.35 -8.73
C SER A 353 -15.99 7.29 -8.82
N LEU A 354 -16.34 6.05 -8.55
CA LEU A 354 -15.40 4.93 -8.49
C LEU A 354 -16.02 3.67 -9.09
N ASN A 355 -15.29 3.02 -9.98
CA ASN A 355 -15.62 1.67 -10.41
C ASN A 355 -15.28 0.70 -9.27
N ILE A 356 -16.20 -0.22 -8.95
CA ILE A 356 -16.03 -1.17 -7.86
C ILE A 356 -15.75 -2.54 -8.45
N SER A 357 -14.56 -3.08 -8.15
CA SER A 357 -14.22 -4.47 -8.47
C SER A 357 -14.92 -5.43 -7.50
N ILE A 358 -15.40 -6.54 -8.03
CA ILE A 358 -15.97 -7.65 -7.24
C ILE A 358 -14.93 -8.75 -6.99
N ASP A 359 -13.76 -8.65 -7.58
CA ASP A 359 -12.73 -9.68 -7.51
C ASP A 359 -11.92 -9.54 -6.21
N THR A 360 -11.43 -10.67 -5.72
CA THR A 360 -10.45 -10.70 -4.62
C THR A 360 -9.05 -10.71 -5.23
N ALA A 361 -8.17 -9.85 -4.71
CA ALA A 361 -6.84 -9.68 -5.27
C ALA A 361 -5.83 -9.13 -4.24
N ILE A 362 -4.56 -9.19 -4.58
CA ILE A 362 -3.50 -8.38 -3.98
C ILE A 362 -2.98 -7.42 -5.04
N ILE A 363 -2.92 -6.14 -4.68
CA ILE A 363 -2.43 -5.06 -5.52
C ILE A 363 -1.03 -4.68 -5.03
N ILE A 364 -0.03 -4.78 -5.90
CA ILE A 364 1.33 -4.28 -5.67
C ILE A 364 1.36 -2.87 -6.22
N PHE A 365 1.59 -1.89 -5.38
CA PHE A 365 1.43 -0.47 -5.70
C PHE A 365 2.71 0.31 -5.46
N ASP A 366 3.19 1.01 -6.48
CA ASP A 366 4.30 1.95 -6.38
C ASP A 366 3.79 3.34 -5.97
N PRO A 367 4.09 3.82 -4.74
CA PRO A 367 3.60 5.12 -4.27
C PRO A 367 4.21 6.31 -5.00
N ILE A 368 5.33 6.12 -5.69
CA ILE A 368 6.04 7.19 -6.41
C ILE A 368 5.45 7.39 -7.80
N THR A 369 5.36 6.32 -8.58
CA THR A 369 4.91 6.37 -9.97
C THR A 369 3.42 6.20 -10.15
N LYS A 370 2.74 5.72 -9.11
CA LYS A 370 1.31 5.37 -9.11
C LYS A 370 0.95 4.17 -9.98
N ALA A 371 1.95 3.46 -10.49
CA ALA A 371 1.74 2.20 -11.18
C ALA A 371 1.34 1.09 -10.21
N SER A 372 0.55 0.15 -10.68
CA SER A 372 0.16 -1.01 -9.87
C SER A 372 0.05 -2.27 -10.73
N ARG A 373 0.26 -3.40 -10.07
CA ARG A 373 0.03 -4.74 -10.62
C ARG A 373 -0.94 -5.48 -9.71
N THR A 374 -1.90 -6.17 -10.30
CA THR A 374 -2.94 -6.87 -9.55
C THR A 374 -2.85 -8.37 -9.77
N ILE A 375 -2.84 -9.13 -8.68
CA ILE A 375 -2.85 -10.59 -8.64
C ILE A 375 -4.23 -11.02 -8.18
N HIS A 376 -5.02 -11.63 -9.08
CA HIS A 376 -6.39 -12.04 -8.82
C HIS A 376 -6.48 -13.44 -8.24
N PHE A 377 -7.41 -13.64 -7.31
CA PHE A 377 -7.72 -14.94 -6.71
C PHE A 377 -9.12 -15.43 -7.10
N PRO A 378 -9.41 -16.73 -6.96
CA PRO A 378 -10.75 -17.25 -7.17
C PRO A 378 -11.78 -16.57 -6.27
N GLN A 379 -12.99 -16.32 -6.79
CA GLN A 379 -14.08 -15.64 -6.07
C GLN A 379 -14.47 -16.29 -4.73
N LYS A 380 -14.22 -17.59 -4.55
CA LYS A 380 -14.48 -18.31 -3.29
C LYS A 380 -13.48 -17.96 -2.16
N LEU A 381 -12.38 -17.27 -2.48
CA LEU A 381 -11.53 -16.57 -1.54
C LEU A 381 -12.01 -15.11 -1.52
N SER A 382 -13.07 -14.80 -0.81
CA SER A 382 -13.77 -13.52 -0.97
C SER A 382 -13.23 -12.39 -0.10
N GLU A 383 -12.34 -12.68 0.85
CA GLU A 383 -11.83 -11.70 1.80
C GLU A 383 -10.33 -11.86 2.05
N ILE A 384 -9.62 -10.74 2.13
CA ILE A 384 -8.26 -10.62 2.63
C ILE A 384 -8.33 -9.68 3.84
N HIS A 385 -7.71 -10.06 4.97
CA HIS A 385 -7.76 -9.25 6.17
C HIS A 385 -6.41 -8.68 6.57
N SER A 386 -5.35 -9.44 6.44
CA SER A 386 -3.98 -8.98 6.73
C SER A 386 -3.03 -9.47 5.64
N ILE A 387 -1.97 -8.71 5.40
CA ILE A 387 -0.86 -9.08 4.54
C ILE A 387 0.42 -8.90 5.36
N LEU A 388 1.37 -9.79 5.17
CA LEU A 388 2.71 -9.73 5.76
C LEU A 388 3.71 -10.11 4.67
N VAL A 389 4.59 -9.20 4.31
CA VAL A 389 5.74 -9.47 3.44
C VAL A 389 6.75 -10.25 4.27
N ILE A 390 7.21 -11.38 3.73
CA ILE A 390 8.22 -12.23 4.39
C ILE A 390 9.47 -12.24 3.52
N GLU A 391 10.61 -12.00 4.15
CA GLU A 391 11.91 -12.12 3.50
C GLU A 391 12.25 -13.60 3.28
N ASP A 392 12.95 -13.89 2.17
CA ASP A 392 13.44 -15.25 1.84
C ASP A 392 14.59 -15.68 2.76
#